data_4d251f18f6c63ac9a5a2341f7183afe0
#
_entry.id   4d251f18f6c63ac9a5a2341f7183afe0
#
_cell.length_a   1.000
_cell.length_b   1.000
_cell.length_c   1.000
_cell.angle_alpha   90.00
_cell.angle_beta   90.00
_cell.angle_gamma   90.00
#
_symmetry.space_group_name_H-M   'P 1'
#
loop_
_entity.id
_entity.type
_entity.pdbx_description
1 polymer ?
#
loop_
_entity_poly.entity_id
_entity_poly.type
_entity_poly.pdbx_seq_one_letter_code
_entity_poly.pdbx_strand_id
1 'polypeptide(L)'
;MPPKVDRTSRRKETVPGGLSQGDRSQVEGFNSEAVPDEKDLRKLSASELLKALLKRNTDPIVGKMLNVLSEKISNEISEQVEAEKRARSLVVSGIDEAPHQLKPSERQKDLENKVADLLDVLEVECRPVEIYRMGKLDPSRPRLVKILLPSKAHWRTALANAKNLRSAGLANVFVRKSMTAEERRHEYELRQEARERNRGKSQREWVVFRGELRKISDLSQSQKLGNH
;
A
#
# COMPACT_ATOMS: atom_id res chain seq x y z
N MET A 1 -27.65 44.33 -31.11
CA MET A 1 -28.92 43.90 -31.73
C MET A 1 -28.69 42.58 -32.43
N PRO A 2 -29.41 41.51 -32.07
CA PRO A 2 -29.35 40.22 -32.74
C PRO A 2 -30.43 40.12 -33.81
N PRO A 3 -30.39 39.13 -34.67
CA PRO A 3 -31.64 38.61 -35.22
C PRO A 3 -31.94 37.20 -34.72
N LYS A 4 -33.22 37.07 -34.37
CA LYS A 4 -33.96 35.81 -34.21
C LYS A 4 -34.24 35.24 -35.60
N VAL A 5 -34.31 33.93 -35.69
CA VAL A 5 -35.13 33.13 -36.62
C VAL A 5 -35.12 31.71 -36.09
N ASP A 6 -36.05 30.99 -35.94
CA ASP A 6 -37.46 30.75 -36.09
C ASP A 6 -37.64 29.20 -36.11
N ARG A 7 -38.71 28.78 -35.50
CA ARG A 7 -39.19 27.39 -35.39
C ARG A 7 -39.83 26.95 -36.71
N THR A 8 -39.66 25.67 -36.99
CA THR A 8 -40.70 24.73 -37.52
C THR A 8 -39.96 23.49 -38.00
N SER A 9 -40.35 22.25 -37.91
CA SER A 9 -41.59 21.54 -37.78
C SER A 9 -41.27 20.03 -37.82
N ARG A 10 -41.83 19.29 -36.92
CA ARG A 10 -42.28 17.89 -36.99
C ARG A 10 -41.89 17.05 -38.21
N ARG A 11 -41.28 15.89 -37.95
CA ARG A 11 -41.78 14.62 -38.52
C ARG A 11 -41.56 13.45 -37.55
N LYS A 12 -42.70 12.84 -37.20
CA LYS A 12 -42.75 11.50 -36.56
C LYS A 12 -42.47 10.47 -37.62
N GLU A 13 -41.63 9.51 -37.32
CA GLU A 13 -41.72 8.16 -37.89
C GLU A 13 -41.48 7.11 -36.80
N THR A 14 -42.38 6.18 -36.80
CA THR A 14 -42.59 5.09 -35.85
C THR A 14 -41.70 3.88 -36.13
N VAL A 15 -41.09 3.35 -35.09
CA VAL A 15 -40.79 1.99 -34.63
C VAL A 15 -40.84 0.81 -35.63
N PRO A 16 -39.99 -0.26 -35.57
CA PRO A 16 -40.10 -1.20 -34.47
C PRO A 16 -38.78 -1.82 -33.96
N GLY A 17 -38.78 -2.12 -32.66
CA GLY A 17 -38.59 -3.45 -32.08
C GLY A 17 -37.20 -4.10 -32.17
N GLY A 18 -36.52 -4.09 -31.05
CA GLY A 18 -35.38 -4.97 -30.78
C GLY A 18 -35.11 -4.99 -29.28
N LEU A 19 -35.83 -5.84 -28.57
CA LEU A 19 -35.60 -6.18 -27.17
C LEU A 19 -34.25 -6.92 -27.04
N SER A 20 -33.23 -6.23 -26.58
CA SER A 20 -32.06 -6.90 -25.95
C SER A 20 -32.33 -6.98 -24.46
N GLN A 21 -32.65 -8.19 -24.02
CA GLN A 21 -32.75 -8.55 -22.61
C GLN A 21 -31.38 -8.38 -21.99
N GLY A 22 -31.21 -7.30 -21.23
CA GLY A 22 -30.14 -7.19 -20.24
C GLY A 22 -30.38 -8.23 -19.18
N ASP A 23 -29.40 -9.08 -19.03
CA ASP A 23 -29.27 -10.11 -18.00
C ASP A 23 -29.39 -9.45 -16.62
N ARG A 24 -30.60 -9.45 -16.07
CA ARG A 24 -30.85 -9.24 -14.66
C ARG A 24 -30.48 -10.56 -13.99
N SER A 25 -29.25 -10.68 -13.54
CA SER A 25 -28.91 -11.68 -12.51
C SER A 25 -29.87 -11.49 -11.34
N GLN A 26 -30.88 -12.35 -11.31
CA GLN A 26 -31.80 -12.51 -10.21
C GLN A 26 -30.95 -12.93 -9.01
N VAL A 27 -30.79 -12.02 -8.06
CA VAL A 27 -30.46 -12.38 -6.70
C VAL A 27 -31.70 -13.10 -6.17
N GLU A 28 -31.76 -14.41 -6.36
CA GLU A 28 -32.80 -15.26 -5.78
C GLU A 28 -32.75 -15.05 -4.27
N GLY A 29 -33.77 -14.40 -3.74
CA GLY A 29 -33.95 -14.21 -2.31
C GLY A 29 -34.02 -15.57 -1.64
N PHE A 30 -33.10 -15.84 -0.74
CA PHE A 30 -33.14 -17.01 0.16
C PHE A 30 -34.50 -17.05 0.83
N ASN A 31 -35.31 -18.08 0.47
CA ASN A 31 -36.62 -18.33 1.04
C ASN A 31 -36.42 -18.64 2.53
N SER A 32 -37.21 -18.06 3.42
CA SER A 32 -36.94 -17.97 4.86
C SER A 32 -37.16 -19.27 5.67
N GLU A 33 -37.44 -20.41 5.05
CA GLU A 33 -37.77 -21.65 5.76
C GLU A 33 -36.90 -22.87 5.44
N ALA A 34 -36.12 -22.87 4.39
CA ALA A 34 -35.23 -23.99 4.08
C ALA A 34 -33.85 -23.78 4.71
N VAL A 35 -33.32 -24.83 5.36
CA VAL A 35 -31.90 -24.85 5.79
C VAL A 35 -31.04 -24.86 4.51
N PRO A 36 -30.20 -23.88 4.23
CA PRO A 36 -29.38 -23.88 3.02
C PRO A 36 -28.41 -25.06 3.04
N ASP A 37 -28.21 -25.70 1.88
CA ASP A 37 -27.18 -26.73 1.75
C ASP A 37 -25.81 -26.15 2.05
N GLU A 38 -24.94 -26.90 2.71
CA GLU A 38 -23.57 -26.50 3.02
C GLU A 38 -22.79 -26.03 1.76
N LYS A 39 -23.09 -26.63 0.61
CA LYS A 39 -22.53 -26.27 -0.68
C LYS A 39 -22.89 -24.84 -1.10
N ASP A 40 -24.10 -24.40 -0.81
CA ASP A 40 -24.57 -23.06 -1.15
C ASP A 40 -24.01 -22.02 -0.16
N LEU A 41 -23.89 -22.38 1.12
CA LEU A 41 -23.24 -21.56 2.12
C LEU A 41 -21.77 -21.30 1.78
N ARG A 42 -21.04 -22.27 1.23
CA ARG A 42 -19.63 -22.13 0.81
C ARG A 42 -19.44 -21.19 -0.38
N LYS A 43 -20.47 -20.90 -1.15
CA LYS A 43 -20.43 -19.96 -2.27
C LYS A 43 -20.57 -18.49 -1.82
N LEU A 44 -21.12 -18.28 -0.64
CA LEU A 44 -21.33 -16.95 -0.08
C LEU A 44 -20.02 -16.36 0.45
N SER A 45 -19.86 -15.05 0.28
CA SER A 45 -18.80 -14.32 0.95
C SER A 45 -19.04 -14.27 2.47
N ALA A 46 -17.97 -14.03 3.25
CA ALA A 46 -18.09 -13.86 4.70
C ALA A 46 -19.10 -12.78 5.10
N SER A 47 -19.19 -11.69 4.32
CA SER A 47 -20.15 -10.60 4.53
C SER A 47 -21.59 -11.04 4.29
N GLU A 48 -21.84 -11.86 3.26
CA GLU A 48 -23.18 -12.40 2.96
C GLU A 48 -23.61 -13.43 4.01
N LEU A 49 -22.70 -14.28 4.46
CA LEU A 49 -22.95 -15.22 5.56
C LEU A 49 -23.29 -14.48 6.85
N LEU A 50 -22.57 -13.44 7.20
CA LEU A 50 -22.86 -12.60 8.38
C LEU A 50 -24.23 -11.94 8.29
N LYS A 51 -24.59 -11.38 7.12
CA LYS A 51 -25.92 -10.81 6.90
C LYS A 51 -27.02 -11.84 7.04
N ALA A 52 -26.80 -13.05 6.50
CA ALA A 52 -27.75 -14.16 6.61
C ALA A 52 -27.92 -14.63 8.07
N LEU A 53 -26.84 -14.70 8.84
CA LEU A 53 -26.84 -15.02 10.27
C LEU A 53 -27.58 -13.95 11.08
N LEU A 54 -27.30 -12.68 10.87
CA LEU A 54 -27.98 -11.57 11.52
C LEU A 54 -29.48 -11.55 11.24
N LYS A 55 -29.88 -11.85 10.00
CA LYS A 55 -31.30 -11.93 9.61
C LYS A 55 -32.07 -13.07 10.31
N ARG A 56 -31.41 -14.20 10.59
CA ARG A 56 -32.00 -15.36 11.24
C ARG A 56 -31.88 -15.37 12.75
N ASN A 57 -30.97 -14.55 13.28
CA ASN A 57 -30.70 -14.48 14.71
C ASN A 57 -31.80 -13.70 15.43
N THR A 58 -32.42 -14.33 16.45
CA THR A 58 -33.38 -13.68 17.34
C THR A 58 -32.82 -13.35 18.72
N ASP A 59 -31.62 -13.83 19.03
CA ASP A 59 -30.95 -13.57 20.31
C ASP A 59 -30.21 -12.23 20.26
N PRO A 60 -30.54 -11.26 21.14
CA PRO A 60 -29.87 -9.96 21.14
C PRO A 60 -28.39 -10.03 21.53
N ILE A 61 -27.96 -11.02 22.31
CA ILE A 61 -26.55 -11.19 22.69
C ILE A 61 -25.76 -11.69 21.47
N VAL A 62 -26.27 -12.72 20.79
CA VAL A 62 -25.66 -13.22 19.57
C VAL A 62 -25.65 -12.16 18.48
N GLY A 63 -26.68 -11.34 18.36
CA GLY A 63 -26.73 -10.21 17.44
C GLY A 63 -25.61 -9.21 17.67
N LYS A 64 -25.32 -8.85 18.93
CA LYS A 64 -24.19 -8.00 19.30
C LYS A 64 -22.84 -8.63 18.93
N MET A 65 -22.68 -9.93 19.20
CA MET A 65 -21.46 -10.65 18.86
C MET A 65 -21.21 -10.69 17.34
N LEU A 66 -22.25 -10.93 16.53
CA LEU A 66 -22.16 -10.95 15.06
C LEU A 66 -21.82 -9.56 14.50
N ASN A 67 -22.35 -8.48 15.07
CA ASN A 67 -21.98 -7.12 14.67
C ASN A 67 -20.51 -6.84 14.95
N VAL A 68 -20.03 -7.16 16.16
CA VAL A 68 -18.60 -7.02 16.49
C VAL A 68 -17.72 -7.88 15.60
N LEU A 69 -18.16 -9.09 15.25
CA LEU A 69 -17.44 -9.97 14.33
C LEU A 69 -17.35 -9.35 12.92
N SER A 70 -18.45 -8.75 12.44
CA SER A 70 -18.48 -8.04 11.15
C SER A 70 -17.47 -6.90 11.10
N GLU A 71 -17.40 -6.09 12.16
CA GLU A 71 -16.43 -4.99 12.28
C GLU A 71 -14.99 -5.52 12.31
N LYS A 72 -14.74 -6.59 13.08
CA LYS A 72 -13.40 -7.19 13.16
C LYS A 72 -12.94 -7.74 11.81
N ILE A 73 -13.78 -8.49 11.10
CA ILE A 73 -13.45 -9.01 9.76
C ILE A 73 -13.12 -7.88 8.79
N SER A 74 -13.92 -6.81 8.78
CA SER A 74 -13.68 -5.65 7.92
C SER A 74 -12.36 -4.96 8.23
N ASN A 75 -12.03 -4.79 9.51
CA ASN A 75 -10.78 -4.20 9.97
C ASN A 75 -9.58 -5.09 9.62
N GLU A 76 -9.66 -6.40 9.86
CA GLU A 76 -8.60 -7.35 9.53
C GLU A 76 -8.28 -7.37 8.03
N ILE A 77 -9.31 -7.35 7.17
CA ILE A 77 -9.12 -7.27 5.72
C ILE A 77 -8.42 -5.95 5.34
N SER A 78 -8.85 -4.84 5.91
CA SER A 78 -8.23 -3.53 5.67
C SER A 78 -6.78 -3.51 6.12
N GLU A 79 -6.48 -4.05 7.30
CA GLU A 79 -5.12 -4.16 7.82
C GLU A 79 -4.23 -5.05 6.96
N GLN A 80 -4.76 -6.17 6.45
CA GLN A 80 -4.04 -7.06 5.54
C GLN A 80 -3.68 -6.37 4.23
N VAL A 81 -4.62 -5.62 3.63
CA VAL A 81 -4.37 -4.85 2.40
C VAL A 81 -3.30 -3.78 2.63
N GLU A 82 -3.38 -3.05 3.75
CA GLU A 82 -2.37 -2.05 4.10
C GLU A 82 -1.01 -2.68 4.44
N ALA A 83 -0.98 -3.84 5.08
CA ALA A 83 0.25 -4.58 5.35
C ALA A 83 0.90 -5.07 4.04
N GLU A 84 0.12 -5.56 3.08
CA GLU A 84 0.62 -5.96 1.78
C GLU A 84 1.19 -4.77 0.99
N LYS A 85 0.47 -3.65 0.94
CA LYS A 85 0.98 -2.41 0.33
C LYS A 85 2.28 -1.95 1.00
N ARG A 86 2.35 -2.01 2.32
CA ARG A 86 3.53 -1.64 3.12
C ARG A 86 4.72 -2.53 2.81
N ALA A 87 4.48 -3.85 2.63
CA ALA A 87 5.53 -4.83 2.34
C ALA A 87 6.22 -4.64 0.97
N ARG A 88 5.63 -3.85 0.07
CA ARG A 88 6.20 -3.47 -1.23
C ARG A 88 6.38 -1.95 -1.40
N SER A 89 6.33 -1.21 -0.29
CA SER A 89 6.55 0.24 -0.27
C SER A 89 7.95 0.60 0.21
N LEU A 90 8.56 1.56 -0.46
CA LEU A 90 9.77 2.24 -0.02
C LEU A 90 9.44 3.61 0.57
N VAL A 91 10.28 4.05 1.49
CA VAL A 91 10.29 5.43 1.98
C VAL A 91 11.66 6.01 1.71
N VAL A 92 11.68 7.11 0.98
CA VAL A 92 12.90 7.79 0.55
C VAL A 92 12.98 9.17 1.20
N SER A 93 14.15 9.52 1.70
CA SER A 93 14.50 10.87 2.18
C SER A 93 15.59 11.46 1.32
N GLY A 94 15.65 12.80 1.26
CA GLY A 94 16.71 13.53 0.53
C GLY A 94 16.37 13.83 -0.93
N ILE A 95 15.14 13.59 -1.40
CA ILE A 95 14.67 14.04 -2.71
C ILE A 95 14.16 15.47 -2.58
N ASP A 96 14.82 16.40 -3.25
CA ASP A 96 14.50 17.82 -3.19
C ASP A 96 13.07 18.14 -3.62
N GLU A 97 12.47 19.12 -2.97
CA GLU A 97 11.15 19.64 -3.34
C GLU A 97 11.21 20.32 -4.71
N ALA A 98 10.12 20.23 -5.45
CA ALA A 98 9.94 21.03 -6.65
C ALA A 98 9.72 22.52 -6.27
N PRO A 99 10.11 23.48 -7.13
CA PRO A 99 9.85 24.91 -6.89
C PRO A 99 8.38 25.19 -6.62
N HIS A 100 8.11 26.04 -5.63
CA HIS A 100 6.73 26.36 -5.19
C HIS A 100 5.88 27.04 -6.27
N GLN A 101 6.52 27.70 -7.23
CA GLN A 101 5.86 28.40 -8.33
C GLN A 101 5.21 27.46 -9.34
N LEU A 102 5.66 26.20 -9.37
CA LEU A 102 5.12 25.19 -10.29
C LEU A 102 3.69 24.79 -9.91
N LYS A 103 2.89 24.48 -10.90
CA LYS A 103 1.54 23.92 -10.72
C LYS A 103 1.61 22.55 -10.03
N PRO A 104 0.55 22.13 -9.34
CA PRO A 104 0.54 20.81 -8.68
C PRO A 104 0.90 19.64 -9.59
N SER A 105 0.43 19.64 -10.84
CA SER A 105 0.74 18.61 -11.84
C SER A 105 2.21 18.61 -12.25
N GLU A 106 2.82 19.80 -12.39
CA GLU A 106 4.24 19.95 -12.72
C GLU A 106 5.14 19.50 -11.57
N ARG A 107 4.75 19.80 -10.32
CA ARG A 107 5.44 19.32 -9.13
C ARG A 107 5.35 17.80 -8.97
N GLN A 108 4.21 17.21 -9.34
CA GLN A 108 4.06 15.76 -9.34
C GLN A 108 4.94 15.12 -10.42
N LYS A 109 4.97 15.69 -11.63
CA LYS A 109 5.82 15.21 -12.72
C LYS A 109 7.32 15.33 -12.38
N ASP A 110 7.74 16.42 -11.73
CA ASP A 110 9.12 16.57 -11.22
C ASP A 110 9.47 15.43 -10.23
N LEU A 111 8.56 15.13 -9.31
CA LEU A 111 8.75 14.04 -8.37
C LEU A 111 8.85 12.68 -9.06
N GLU A 112 7.98 12.40 -10.04
CA GLU A 112 7.99 11.16 -10.83
C GLU A 112 9.30 10.99 -11.60
N ASN A 113 9.83 12.05 -12.21
CA ASN A 113 11.11 12.03 -12.90
C ASN A 113 12.25 11.70 -11.92
N LYS A 114 12.32 12.40 -10.78
CA LYS A 114 13.34 12.14 -9.74
C LYS A 114 13.26 10.71 -9.17
N VAL A 115 12.07 10.15 -9.09
CA VAL A 115 11.89 8.76 -8.67
C VAL A 115 12.29 7.80 -9.77
N ALA A 116 12.06 8.12 -11.04
CA ALA A 116 12.55 7.30 -12.16
C ALA A 116 14.08 7.25 -12.16
N ASP A 117 14.77 8.39 -12.07
CA ASP A 117 16.23 8.45 -11.97
C ASP A 117 16.76 7.65 -10.76
N LEU A 118 16.05 7.71 -9.62
CA LEU A 118 16.38 6.91 -8.44
C LEU A 118 16.25 5.40 -8.70
N LEU A 119 15.18 4.95 -9.37
CA LEU A 119 14.96 3.55 -9.67
C LEU A 119 15.97 3.00 -10.68
N ASP A 120 16.43 3.83 -11.63
CA ASP A 120 17.50 3.48 -12.55
C ASP A 120 18.82 3.20 -11.81
N VAL A 121 19.19 4.05 -10.83
CA VAL A 121 20.36 3.80 -9.97
C VAL A 121 20.21 2.55 -9.11
N LEU A 122 18.97 2.23 -8.71
CA LEU A 122 18.64 1.03 -7.94
C LEU A 122 18.48 -0.21 -8.82
N GLU A 123 18.64 -0.10 -10.15
CA GLU A 123 18.46 -1.20 -11.12
C GLU A 123 17.09 -1.87 -11.00
N VAL A 124 16.03 -1.07 -10.87
CA VAL A 124 14.65 -1.54 -10.70
C VAL A 124 13.82 -1.18 -11.92
N GLU A 125 13.59 -2.16 -12.79
CA GLU A 125 12.78 -2.01 -13.99
C GLU A 125 11.27 -2.11 -13.67
N CYS A 126 10.68 -1.02 -13.21
CA CYS A 126 9.23 -0.96 -13.04
C CYS A 126 8.69 0.47 -13.05
N ARG A 127 7.41 0.59 -13.34
CA ARG A 127 6.65 1.79 -13.01
C ARG A 127 6.06 1.63 -11.61
N PRO A 128 6.32 2.56 -10.69
CA PRO A 128 5.64 2.58 -9.40
C PRO A 128 4.13 2.69 -9.56
N VAL A 129 3.40 2.05 -8.66
CA VAL A 129 1.94 2.11 -8.61
C VAL A 129 1.48 3.45 -8.05
N GLU A 130 2.18 3.94 -7.03
CA GLU A 130 1.90 5.21 -6.38
C GLU A 130 3.22 5.90 -5.98
N ILE A 131 3.26 7.22 -6.17
CA ILE A 131 4.37 8.07 -5.72
C ILE A 131 3.77 9.33 -5.10
N TYR A 132 4.12 9.61 -3.85
CA TYR A 132 3.67 10.82 -3.19
C TYR A 132 4.58 11.24 -2.04
N ARG A 133 4.53 12.54 -1.72
CA ARG A 133 5.24 13.11 -0.57
C ARG A 133 4.41 12.99 0.70
N MET A 134 5.07 12.63 1.79
CA MET A 134 4.45 12.46 3.11
C MET A 134 4.75 13.63 4.03
N GLY A 135 3.74 14.03 4.80
CA GLY A 135 3.86 15.05 5.84
C GLY A 135 3.67 16.49 5.35
N LYS A 136 3.84 17.42 6.26
CA LYS A 136 3.74 18.85 5.98
C LYS A 136 5.04 19.35 5.37
N LEU A 137 4.95 20.40 4.56
CA LEU A 137 6.11 21.08 3.99
C LEU A 137 6.94 21.72 5.12
N ASP A 138 8.24 21.51 5.08
CA ASP A 138 9.20 22.04 6.03
C ASP A 138 10.32 22.73 5.23
N PRO A 139 10.59 24.04 5.44
CA PRO A 139 11.64 24.76 4.74
C PRO A 139 13.04 24.21 5.02
N SER A 140 13.25 23.54 6.14
CA SER A 140 14.57 23.04 6.57
C SER A 140 14.95 21.70 5.95
N ARG A 141 13.97 20.93 5.44
CA ARG A 141 14.21 19.60 4.89
C ARG A 141 13.12 19.18 3.90
N PRO A 142 13.50 18.46 2.83
CA PRO A 142 12.52 17.86 1.93
C PRO A 142 11.62 16.84 2.67
N ARG A 143 10.34 16.78 2.27
CA ARG A 143 9.42 15.76 2.78
C ARG A 143 9.87 14.38 2.33
N LEU A 144 9.53 13.38 3.13
CA LEU A 144 9.72 11.99 2.74
C LEU A 144 8.84 11.66 1.53
N VAL A 145 9.35 10.81 0.65
CA VAL A 145 8.63 10.28 -0.50
C VAL A 145 8.26 8.83 -0.22
N LYS A 146 6.99 8.47 -0.39
CA LYS A 146 6.55 7.08 -0.38
C LYS A 146 6.37 6.59 -1.82
N ILE A 147 6.93 5.42 -2.11
CA ILE A 147 6.90 4.78 -3.42
C ILE A 147 6.30 3.40 -3.23
N LEU A 148 5.17 3.13 -3.86
CA LEU A 148 4.55 1.81 -3.90
C LEU A 148 4.98 1.09 -5.17
N LEU A 149 5.72 0.00 -5.03
CA LEU A 149 6.21 -0.80 -6.15
C LEU A 149 5.20 -1.90 -6.53
N PRO A 150 5.20 -2.38 -7.80
CA PRO A 150 4.27 -3.40 -8.26
C PRO A 150 4.42 -4.74 -7.52
N SER A 151 5.62 -5.10 -7.12
CA SER A 151 5.88 -6.40 -6.47
C SER A 151 6.92 -6.33 -5.36
N LYS A 152 6.92 -7.36 -4.50
CA LYS A 152 7.96 -7.58 -3.49
C LYS A 152 9.34 -7.88 -4.11
N ALA A 153 9.40 -8.37 -5.33
CA ALA A 153 10.67 -8.59 -6.03
C ALA A 153 11.37 -7.26 -6.31
N HIS A 154 10.70 -6.30 -6.93
CA HIS A 154 11.24 -4.95 -7.16
C HIS A 154 11.67 -4.27 -5.85
N TRP A 155 10.87 -4.42 -4.80
CA TRP A 155 11.18 -3.89 -3.47
C TRP A 155 12.48 -4.48 -2.89
N ARG A 156 12.71 -5.81 -3.05
CA ARG A 156 13.95 -6.46 -2.58
C ARG A 156 15.15 -5.96 -3.37
N THR A 157 15.04 -5.88 -4.70
CA THR A 157 16.10 -5.34 -5.57
C THR A 157 16.46 -3.92 -5.16
N ALA A 158 15.47 -3.04 -4.99
CA ALA A 158 15.68 -1.66 -4.57
C ALA A 158 16.45 -1.55 -3.25
N LEU A 159 16.09 -2.32 -2.24
CA LEU A 159 16.77 -2.30 -0.94
C LEU A 159 18.17 -2.91 -0.98
N ALA A 160 18.38 -3.96 -1.78
CA ALA A 160 19.70 -4.59 -1.96
C ALA A 160 20.67 -3.62 -2.64
N ASN A 161 20.18 -2.85 -3.61
CA ASN A 161 20.95 -1.91 -4.42
C ASN A 161 21.03 -0.50 -3.81
N ALA A 162 20.40 -0.24 -2.68
CA ALA A 162 20.43 1.08 -2.02
C ALA A 162 21.87 1.60 -1.73
N LYS A 163 22.84 0.71 -1.64
CA LYS A 163 24.28 1.04 -1.53
C LYS A 163 24.81 1.81 -2.75
N ASN A 164 24.26 1.58 -3.94
CA ASN A 164 24.69 2.20 -5.20
C ASN A 164 24.43 3.71 -5.23
N LEU A 165 23.51 4.22 -4.41
CA LEU A 165 23.18 5.64 -4.34
C LEU A 165 24.40 6.51 -4.01
N ARG A 166 25.30 6.03 -3.18
CA ARG A 166 26.51 6.79 -2.81
C ARG A 166 27.46 6.94 -3.98
N SER A 167 27.66 5.90 -4.76
CA SER A 167 28.54 5.92 -5.95
C SER A 167 27.93 6.69 -7.12
N ALA A 168 26.60 6.79 -7.18
CA ALA A 168 25.87 7.56 -8.18
C ALA A 168 25.72 9.06 -7.86
N GLY A 169 26.40 9.58 -6.83
CA GLY A 169 26.31 10.98 -6.43
C GLY A 169 25.08 11.34 -5.58
N LEU A 170 24.24 10.36 -5.23
CA LEU A 170 23.05 10.54 -4.40
C LEU A 170 23.34 10.23 -2.91
N ALA A 171 24.46 10.71 -2.39
CA ALA A 171 24.92 10.43 -1.03
C ALA A 171 23.95 10.91 0.07
N ASN A 172 23.13 11.91 -0.21
CA ASN A 172 22.12 12.46 0.70
C ASN A 172 20.75 11.78 0.59
N VAL A 173 20.59 10.84 -0.36
CA VAL A 173 19.34 10.09 -0.56
C VAL A 173 19.42 8.77 0.21
N PHE A 174 18.43 8.51 1.04
CA PHE A 174 18.34 7.29 1.84
C PHE A 174 17.03 6.57 1.56
N VAL A 175 17.13 5.28 1.25
CA VAL A 175 15.99 4.40 0.98
C VAL A 175 15.82 3.42 2.13
N ARG A 176 14.60 3.25 2.59
CA ARG A 176 14.25 2.27 3.63
C ARG A 176 12.89 1.62 3.35
N LYS A 177 12.63 0.50 4.02
CA LYS A 177 11.30 -0.13 4.03
C LYS A 177 10.26 0.79 4.66
N SER A 178 9.01 0.70 4.19
CA SER A 178 7.87 1.30 4.87
C SER A 178 7.56 0.50 6.14
N MET A 179 7.31 1.19 7.24
CA MET A 179 7.10 0.60 8.57
C MET A 179 5.94 1.28 9.28
N THR A 180 5.26 0.55 10.17
CA THR A 180 4.28 1.11 11.12
C THR A 180 4.97 2.07 12.10
N ALA A 181 4.18 2.79 12.88
CA ALA A 181 4.75 3.64 13.96
C ALA A 181 5.44 2.80 15.03
N GLU A 182 4.90 1.64 15.35
CA GLU A 182 5.44 0.70 16.33
C GLU A 182 6.74 0.07 15.84
N GLU A 183 6.78 -0.43 14.59
CA GLU A 183 8.02 -0.96 13.98
C GLU A 183 9.13 0.09 13.96
N ARG A 184 8.81 1.37 13.67
CA ARG A 184 9.80 2.46 13.67
C ARG A 184 10.34 2.72 15.07
N ARG A 185 9.45 2.70 16.09
CA ARG A 185 9.86 2.87 17.50
C ARG A 185 10.78 1.75 17.92
N HIS A 186 10.37 0.51 17.68
CA HIS A 186 11.18 -0.67 18.01
C HIS A 186 12.54 -0.64 17.31
N GLU A 187 12.58 -0.32 16.01
CA GLU A 187 13.86 -0.21 15.28
C GLU A 187 14.74 0.93 15.80
N TYR A 188 14.15 2.03 16.25
CA TYR A 188 14.86 3.11 16.89
C TYR A 188 15.49 2.66 18.22
N GLU A 189 14.73 1.98 19.07
CA GLU A 189 15.20 1.43 20.35
C GLU A 189 16.37 0.46 20.14
N LEU A 190 16.25 -0.48 19.22
CA LEU A 190 17.33 -1.39 18.86
C LEU A 190 18.59 -0.66 18.37
N ARG A 191 18.45 0.42 17.60
CA ARG A 191 19.59 1.23 17.17
C ARG A 191 20.25 1.99 18.31
N GLN A 192 19.46 2.47 19.27
CA GLN A 192 20.01 3.08 20.49
C GLN A 192 20.78 2.04 21.30
N GLU A 193 20.22 0.86 21.51
CA GLU A 193 20.89 -0.23 22.21
C GLU A 193 22.19 -0.66 21.49
N ALA A 194 22.17 -0.76 20.17
CA ALA A 194 23.37 -1.03 19.38
C ALA A 194 24.46 0.04 19.61
N ARG A 195 24.08 1.32 19.66
CA ARG A 195 25.01 2.43 19.93
C ARG A 195 25.61 2.34 21.34
N GLU A 196 24.78 2.07 22.35
CA GLU A 196 25.24 1.89 23.73
C GLU A 196 26.23 0.73 23.83
N ARG A 197 25.90 -0.43 23.23
CA ARG A 197 26.81 -1.62 23.26
C ARG A 197 28.11 -1.40 22.48
N ASN A 198 28.14 -0.49 21.53
CA ASN A 198 29.35 -0.12 20.80
C ASN A 198 30.11 1.05 21.43
N ARG A 199 29.54 1.70 22.45
CA ARG A 199 30.21 2.83 23.12
C ARG A 199 31.56 2.39 23.74
N GLY A 200 32.61 3.14 23.43
CA GLY A 200 33.97 2.86 23.92
C GLY A 200 34.70 1.71 23.22
N LYS A 201 34.10 1.10 22.18
CA LYS A 201 34.79 0.07 21.39
C LYS A 201 35.48 0.68 20.17
N SER A 202 36.65 0.17 19.85
CA SER A 202 37.43 0.61 18.68
C SER A 202 36.78 0.21 17.36
N GLN A 203 35.99 -0.85 17.35
CA GLN A 203 35.25 -1.34 16.18
C GLN A 203 33.79 -1.58 16.52
N ARG A 204 32.96 -1.42 15.50
CA ARG A 204 31.52 -1.67 15.60
C ARG A 204 31.24 -3.17 15.64
N GLU A 205 30.80 -3.68 16.79
CA GLU A 205 30.49 -5.10 16.99
C GLU A 205 28.99 -5.40 16.86
N TRP A 206 28.13 -4.47 17.29
CA TRP A 206 26.68 -4.67 17.33
C TRP A 206 25.99 -3.87 16.25
N VAL A 207 25.06 -4.53 15.54
CA VAL A 207 24.26 -3.95 14.47
C VAL A 207 22.83 -4.43 14.58
N VAL A 208 21.89 -3.61 14.08
CA VAL A 208 20.51 -4.04 13.86
C VAL A 208 20.44 -4.71 12.50
N PHE A 209 20.13 -5.99 12.49
CA PHE A 209 19.98 -6.78 11.27
C PHE A 209 18.65 -7.53 11.29
N ARG A 210 17.82 -7.31 10.27
CA ARG A 210 16.47 -7.89 10.11
C ARG A 210 15.55 -7.69 11.31
N GLY A 211 15.64 -6.51 11.97
CA GLY A 211 14.81 -6.17 13.13
C GLY A 211 15.27 -6.76 14.46
N GLU A 212 16.49 -7.32 14.52
CA GLU A 212 17.11 -7.86 15.72
C GLU A 212 18.49 -7.26 15.93
N LEU A 213 18.90 -7.19 17.20
CA LEU A 213 20.24 -6.78 17.57
C LEU A 213 21.18 -8.00 17.50
N ARG A 214 22.17 -7.95 16.60
CA ARG A 214 23.13 -9.05 16.35
C ARG A 214 24.55 -8.57 16.37
N LYS A 215 25.48 -9.49 16.71
CA LYS A 215 26.89 -9.24 16.53
C LYS A 215 27.29 -9.43 15.06
N ILE A 216 28.24 -8.64 14.60
CA ILE A 216 28.78 -8.75 13.23
C ILE A 216 29.46 -10.09 13.01
N SER A 217 30.15 -10.61 14.06
CA SER A 217 30.77 -11.95 14.06
C SER A 217 29.79 -13.06 13.66
N ASP A 218 28.57 -13.00 14.23
CA ASP A 218 27.56 -14.05 14.03
C ASP A 218 26.97 -14.01 12.63
N LEU A 219 26.89 -12.80 12.03
CA LEU A 219 26.43 -12.60 10.65
C LEU A 219 27.43 -13.17 9.63
N SER A 220 28.74 -13.05 9.92
CA SER A 220 29.79 -13.57 9.06
C SER A 220 29.84 -15.10 9.04
N GLN A 221 29.46 -15.74 10.14
CA GLN A 221 29.38 -17.21 10.24
C GLN A 221 28.17 -17.77 9.50
N SER A 222 27.01 -17.09 9.58
CA SER A 222 25.78 -17.50 8.89
C SER A 222 25.91 -17.44 7.35
N GLN A 223 26.72 -16.54 6.81
CA GLN A 223 26.97 -16.46 5.37
C GLN A 223 27.90 -17.58 4.86
N LYS A 224 28.79 -18.12 5.70
CA LYS A 224 29.67 -19.24 5.35
C LYS A 224 28.95 -20.60 5.33
N LEU A 225 27.87 -20.75 6.11
CA LEU A 225 27.07 -21.99 6.20
C LEU A 225 25.97 -22.07 5.13
N GLY A 226 25.66 -21.01 4.42
CA GLY A 226 24.62 -20.96 3.38
C GLY A 226 25.12 -21.17 1.94
N ASN A 227 26.41 -21.43 1.74
CA ASN A 227 27.05 -21.65 0.44
C ASN A 227 27.57 -23.10 0.25
N HIS A 228 26.85 -24.07 0.83
CA HIS A 228 27.06 -25.51 0.55
C HIS A 228 25.79 -26.12 -0.01
#